data_746e7fbdeb3598d870e6484d353c5915
#
_entry.id   746e7fbdeb3598d870e6484d353c5915
#
_cell.length_a   1.000
_cell.length_b   1.000
_cell.length_c   1.000
_cell.angle_alpha   90.00
_cell.angle_beta   90.00
_cell.angle_gamma   90.00
#
_symmetry.space_group_name_H-M   'P 1'
#
loop_
_entity.id
_entity.type
_entity.pdbx_description
1 polymer ?
#
loop_
_entity_poly.entity_id
_entity_poly.type
_entity_poly.pdbx_seq_one_letter_code
_entity_poly.pdbx_strand_id
1 'polypeptide(L)'
;MIFWNPDEVALTLGPLTFRWYAVCWCIGLALAYLLAQWLYKKQNIPQEKFEPLFFYVFVGTLLGARLGHCLFYEPGYFLSHPIEMFLPIRQDAAGGWHFTGYAGLASHGGTIGIIIALWLYVRRTGVNIMRVVDTMGLVVPVTACAIRIGNLMNSEIVGKFTGSDYGFVFLQNYEQQPRHPAQLYEAIAYFVFLWIGLWLFSRYPKRMGTGFFFGFCLTSIFTFRFFIEFLKDVQEQWELEMVSAIGLNQGQLLSIPFIIIGLYALLGGKWCKKLGETQKA
;
A
#
# COMPACT_ATOMS: atom_id res chain seq x y z
N MET A 1 -3.69 30.22 -4.59
CA MET A 1 -2.72 29.13 -4.92
C MET A 1 -1.71 28.96 -3.80
N ILE A 2 -1.15 27.76 -3.64
CA ILE A 2 -0.11 27.44 -2.66
C ILE A 2 1.14 27.03 -3.42
N PHE A 3 2.25 27.77 -3.20
CA PHE A 3 3.54 27.38 -3.74
C PHE A 3 4.15 26.28 -2.88
N TRP A 4 4.27 25.09 -3.47
CA TRP A 4 4.74 23.90 -2.78
C TRP A 4 6.18 23.56 -3.21
N ASN A 5 7.10 23.71 -2.29
CA ASN A 5 8.52 23.48 -2.52
C ASN A 5 9.20 22.95 -1.26
N PRO A 6 8.80 21.79 -0.72
CA PRO A 6 9.47 21.21 0.41
C PRO A 6 10.86 20.72 0.00
N ASP A 7 11.83 20.75 0.91
CA ASP A 7 13.04 19.98 0.74
C ASP A 7 12.70 18.49 0.77
N GLU A 8 13.17 17.70 -0.19
CA GLU A 8 12.99 16.24 -0.19
C GLU A 8 13.70 15.59 1.00
N VAL A 9 14.74 16.23 1.51
CA VAL A 9 15.58 15.75 2.61
C VAL A 9 14.95 16.16 3.94
N ALA A 10 14.56 15.19 4.74
CA ALA A 10 14.06 15.41 6.10
C ALA A 10 15.19 15.64 7.10
N LEU A 11 16.28 14.87 6.98
CA LEU A 11 17.39 14.88 7.93
C LEU A 11 18.64 14.28 7.29
N THR A 12 19.81 14.87 7.58
CA THR A 12 21.11 14.31 7.20
C THR A 12 21.93 14.03 8.47
N LEU A 13 22.36 12.79 8.64
CA LEU A 13 23.22 12.34 9.74
C LEU A 13 24.53 11.78 9.19
N GLY A 14 25.56 12.62 9.11
CA GLY A 14 26.82 12.27 8.48
C GLY A 14 26.63 11.86 7.01
N PRO A 15 27.00 10.63 6.59
CA PRO A 15 26.83 10.16 5.20
C PRO A 15 25.41 9.70 4.90
N LEU A 16 24.51 9.60 5.88
CA LEU A 16 23.17 9.10 5.73
C LEU A 16 22.18 10.24 5.53
N THR A 17 21.46 10.22 4.40
CA THR A 17 20.41 11.18 4.08
C THR A 17 19.05 10.50 4.14
N PHE A 18 18.16 11.01 4.99
CA PHE A 18 16.79 10.53 5.15
C PHE A 18 15.84 11.45 4.37
N ARG A 19 15.14 10.90 3.38
CA ARG A 19 14.12 11.62 2.65
C ARG A 19 12.76 11.53 3.35
N TRP A 20 11.93 12.56 3.23
CA TRP A 20 10.59 12.60 3.81
C TRP A 20 9.73 11.39 3.44
N TYR A 21 9.84 10.90 2.23
CA TYR A 21 9.12 9.70 1.79
C TYR A 21 9.43 8.48 2.67
N ALA A 22 10.70 8.23 2.93
CA ALA A 22 11.14 7.15 3.81
C ALA A 22 10.69 7.37 5.27
N VAL A 23 10.75 8.60 5.76
CA VAL A 23 10.28 8.96 7.11
C VAL A 23 8.77 8.72 7.24
N CYS A 24 7.98 9.17 6.27
CA CYS A 24 6.53 8.92 6.25
C CYS A 24 6.21 7.42 6.22
N TRP A 25 6.95 6.64 5.43
CA TRP A 25 6.84 5.19 5.40
C TRP A 25 7.10 4.56 6.78
N CYS A 26 8.20 4.93 7.42
CA CYS A 26 8.57 4.43 8.75
C CYS A 26 7.51 4.79 9.80
N ILE A 27 7.01 6.04 9.79
CA ILE A 27 5.95 6.49 10.69
C ILE A 27 4.66 5.69 10.42
N GLY A 28 4.28 5.53 9.15
CA GLY A 28 3.10 4.76 8.76
C GLY A 28 3.17 3.30 9.22
N LEU A 29 4.33 2.64 9.05
CA LEU A 29 4.54 1.27 9.52
C LEU A 29 4.52 1.16 11.05
N ALA A 30 5.14 2.11 11.77
CA ALA A 30 5.14 2.12 13.23
C ALA A 30 3.71 2.29 13.78
N LEU A 31 2.95 3.24 13.24
CA LEU A 31 1.56 3.44 13.63
C LEU A 31 0.68 2.23 13.28
N ALA A 32 0.90 1.62 12.12
CA ALA A 32 0.21 0.40 11.70
C ALA A 32 0.50 -0.77 12.65
N TYR A 33 1.76 -0.94 13.06
CA TYR A 33 2.16 -1.95 14.04
C TYR A 33 1.45 -1.75 15.38
N LEU A 34 1.49 -0.53 15.91
CA LEU A 34 0.86 -0.20 17.20
C LEU A 34 -0.67 -0.39 17.14
N LEU A 35 -1.30 0.02 16.05
CA LEU A 35 -2.73 -0.18 15.85
C LEU A 35 -3.09 -1.66 15.72
N ALA A 36 -2.33 -2.44 14.95
CA ALA A 36 -2.54 -3.87 14.82
C ALA A 36 -2.39 -4.59 16.17
N GLN A 37 -1.35 -4.23 16.94
CA GLN A 37 -1.14 -4.78 18.29
C GLN A 37 -2.32 -4.48 19.21
N TRP A 38 -2.83 -3.23 19.19
CA TRP A 38 -3.99 -2.85 19.97
C TRP A 38 -5.23 -3.63 19.55
N LEU A 39 -5.46 -3.81 18.24
CA LEU A 39 -6.58 -4.59 17.71
C LEU A 39 -6.49 -6.07 18.12
N TYR A 40 -5.28 -6.67 18.11
CA TYR A 40 -5.08 -8.04 18.56
C TYR A 40 -5.40 -8.20 20.05
N LYS A 41 -4.95 -7.26 20.88
CA LYS A 41 -5.32 -7.22 22.32
C LYS A 41 -6.83 -7.13 22.52
N LYS A 42 -7.52 -6.28 21.73
CA LYS A 42 -8.99 -6.15 21.79
C LYS A 42 -9.72 -7.41 21.33
N GLN A 43 -9.10 -8.24 20.52
CA GLN A 43 -9.63 -9.53 20.09
C GLN A 43 -9.25 -10.69 21.04
N ASN A 44 -8.57 -10.42 22.16
CA ASN A 44 -8.01 -11.42 23.07
C ASN A 44 -7.08 -12.43 22.37
N ILE A 45 -6.34 -12.00 21.38
CA ILE A 45 -5.32 -12.82 20.73
C ILE A 45 -3.98 -12.59 21.47
N PRO A 46 -3.30 -13.67 21.93
CA PRO A 46 -2.05 -13.55 22.66
C PRO A 46 -0.98 -12.80 21.88
N GLN A 47 -0.13 -12.05 22.58
CA GLN A 47 0.96 -11.28 22.01
C GLN A 47 1.95 -12.17 21.21
N GLU A 48 2.22 -13.37 21.69
CA GLU A 48 3.08 -14.36 21.01
C GLU A 48 2.59 -14.74 19.61
N LYS A 49 1.28 -14.64 19.38
CA LYS A 49 0.70 -14.85 18.04
C LYS A 49 0.74 -13.59 17.18
N PHE A 50 0.78 -12.40 17.78
CA PHE A 50 0.89 -11.13 17.05
C PHE A 50 2.31 -10.87 16.54
N GLU A 51 3.32 -11.08 17.37
CA GLU A 51 4.72 -10.74 17.06
C GLU A 51 5.20 -11.31 15.71
N PRO A 52 4.93 -12.58 15.34
CA PRO A 52 5.36 -13.10 14.05
C PRO A 52 4.68 -12.41 12.86
N LEU A 53 3.48 -11.83 13.02
CA LEU A 53 2.72 -11.26 11.91
C LEU A 53 3.51 -10.21 11.14
N PHE A 54 4.14 -9.29 11.87
CA PHE A 54 4.94 -8.22 11.26
C PHE A 54 6.11 -8.81 10.44
N PHE A 55 6.80 -9.80 11.00
CA PHE A 55 7.91 -10.47 10.32
C PHE A 55 7.45 -11.18 9.04
N TYR A 56 6.35 -11.94 9.12
CA TYR A 56 5.79 -12.62 7.95
C TYR A 56 5.38 -11.63 6.85
N VAL A 57 4.66 -10.57 7.20
CA VAL A 57 4.21 -9.56 6.23
C VAL A 57 5.40 -8.81 5.63
N PHE A 58 6.36 -8.38 6.46
CA PHE A 58 7.53 -7.64 6.00
C PHE A 58 8.39 -8.48 5.05
N VAL A 59 8.78 -9.68 5.47
CA VAL A 59 9.61 -10.59 4.66
C VAL A 59 8.87 -11.02 3.41
N GLY A 60 7.57 -11.38 3.53
CA GLY A 60 6.76 -11.79 2.38
C GLY A 60 6.61 -10.67 1.36
N THR A 61 6.39 -9.43 1.80
CA THR A 61 6.29 -8.27 0.91
C THR A 61 7.62 -8.02 0.20
N LEU A 62 8.73 -7.97 0.93
CA LEU A 62 10.04 -7.67 0.39
C LEU A 62 10.52 -8.74 -0.61
N LEU A 63 10.47 -10.01 -0.20
CA LEU A 63 10.87 -11.13 -1.06
C LEU A 63 9.93 -11.26 -2.26
N GLY A 64 8.62 -11.13 -2.05
CA GLY A 64 7.66 -11.20 -3.13
C GLY A 64 7.85 -10.08 -4.15
N ALA A 65 8.02 -8.84 -3.70
CA ALA A 65 8.25 -7.70 -4.58
C ALA A 65 9.56 -7.84 -5.37
N ARG A 66 10.63 -8.31 -4.71
CA ARG A 66 11.92 -8.52 -5.35
C ARG A 66 11.88 -9.66 -6.37
N LEU A 67 11.37 -10.83 -5.98
CA LEU A 67 11.24 -11.98 -6.87
C LEU A 67 10.30 -11.66 -8.04
N GLY A 68 9.20 -10.94 -7.79
CA GLY A 68 8.30 -10.48 -8.83
C GLY A 68 9.01 -9.60 -9.86
N HIS A 69 9.85 -8.67 -9.42
CA HIS A 69 10.65 -7.87 -10.35
C HIS A 69 11.63 -8.75 -11.14
N CYS A 70 12.43 -9.57 -10.46
CA CYS A 70 13.46 -10.39 -11.10
C CYS A 70 12.87 -11.37 -12.12
N LEU A 71 11.71 -11.97 -11.84
CA LEU A 71 11.13 -13.02 -12.68
C LEU A 71 10.25 -12.49 -13.80
N PHE A 72 9.60 -11.32 -13.63
CA PHE A 72 8.67 -10.80 -14.62
C PHE A 72 9.23 -9.66 -15.47
N TYR A 73 10.17 -8.87 -14.95
CA TYR A 73 10.70 -7.72 -15.67
C TYR A 73 12.09 -7.96 -16.28
N GLU A 74 12.98 -8.65 -15.57
CA GLU A 74 14.35 -8.92 -16.05
C GLU A 74 14.75 -10.41 -15.90
N PRO A 75 13.93 -11.39 -16.35
CA PRO A 75 14.20 -12.80 -16.11
C PRO A 75 15.53 -13.27 -16.75
N GLY A 76 15.86 -12.76 -17.94
CA GLY A 76 17.09 -13.16 -18.65
C GLY A 76 18.37 -12.80 -17.87
N TYR A 77 18.37 -11.67 -17.18
CA TYR A 77 19.48 -11.26 -16.34
C TYR A 77 19.55 -12.05 -15.03
N PHE A 78 18.46 -12.04 -14.25
CA PHE A 78 18.48 -12.56 -12.90
C PHE A 78 18.54 -14.09 -12.82
N LEU A 79 18.06 -14.81 -13.81
CA LEU A 79 18.23 -16.27 -13.86
C LEU A 79 19.69 -16.69 -14.03
N SER A 80 20.52 -15.85 -14.65
CA SER A 80 21.97 -16.07 -14.74
C SER A 80 22.75 -15.49 -13.55
N HIS A 81 22.11 -14.63 -12.72
CA HIS A 81 22.71 -14.00 -11.54
C HIS A 81 21.87 -14.24 -10.26
N PRO A 82 21.69 -15.49 -9.81
CA PRO A 82 20.74 -15.80 -8.72
C PRO A 82 21.09 -15.14 -7.38
N ILE A 83 22.36 -14.85 -7.12
CA ILE A 83 22.79 -14.16 -5.90
C ILE A 83 22.21 -12.75 -5.83
N GLU A 84 22.17 -12.04 -6.94
CA GLU A 84 21.66 -10.69 -7.07
C GLU A 84 20.12 -10.62 -6.96
N MET A 85 19.41 -11.75 -7.08
CA MET A 85 17.97 -11.82 -6.79
C MET A 85 17.68 -11.59 -5.32
N PHE A 86 18.53 -12.12 -4.42
CA PHE A 86 18.29 -12.13 -2.98
C PHE A 86 19.11 -11.11 -2.22
N LEU A 87 20.27 -10.72 -2.74
CA LEU A 87 21.14 -9.75 -2.10
C LEU A 87 21.11 -8.41 -2.83
N PRO A 88 21.18 -7.27 -2.09
CA PRO A 88 21.18 -5.94 -2.67
C PRO A 88 22.57 -5.54 -3.21
N ILE A 89 23.18 -6.44 -3.96
CA ILE A 89 24.52 -6.29 -4.53
C ILE A 89 24.48 -6.59 -6.03
N ARG A 90 25.39 -6.03 -6.79
CA ARG A 90 25.57 -6.30 -8.21
C ARG A 90 27.06 -6.50 -8.52
N GLN A 91 27.36 -7.42 -9.42
CA GLN A 91 28.72 -7.64 -9.89
C GLN A 91 29.02 -6.72 -11.09
N ASP A 92 30.16 -6.04 -11.05
CA ASP A 92 30.64 -5.25 -12.19
C ASP A 92 31.33 -6.14 -13.23
N ALA A 93 31.67 -5.55 -14.39
CA ALA A 93 32.36 -6.25 -15.47
C ALA A 93 33.77 -6.75 -15.09
N ALA A 94 34.38 -6.20 -14.03
CA ALA A 94 35.69 -6.58 -13.52
C ALA A 94 35.59 -7.67 -12.41
N GLY A 95 34.36 -8.11 -12.07
CA GLY A 95 34.12 -9.11 -11.02
C GLY A 95 34.00 -8.55 -9.61
N GLY A 96 34.04 -7.22 -9.42
CA GLY A 96 33.86 -6.57 -8.13
C GLY A 96 32.38 -6.52 -7.73
N TRP A 97 32.09 -6.64 -6.40
CA TRP A 97 30.75 -6.55 -5.86
C TRP A 97 30.49 -5.15 -5.32
N HIS A 98 29.37 -4.55 -5.74
CA HIS A 98 28.93 -3.24 -5.24
C HIS A 98 27.55 -3.36 -4.59
N PHE A 99 27.35 -2.59 -3.50
CA PHE A 99 26.04 -2.45 -2.90
C PHE A 99 25.17 -1.52 -3.75
N THR A 100 24.07 -2.06 -4.29
CA THR A 100 23.14 -1.32 -5.16
C THR A 100 21.80 -1.02 -4.46
N GLY A 101 21.59 -1.55 -3.26
CA GLY A 101 20.28 -1.57 -2.63
C GLY A 101 19.31 -2.50 -3.37
N TYR A 102 18.07 -2.57 -2.90
CA TYR A 102 16.99 -3.27 -3.61
C TYR A 102 16.34 -2.34 -4.63
N ALA A 103 17.03 -2.08 -5.73
CA ALA A 103 16.43 -1.46 -6.91
C ALA A 103 15.60 -2.49 -7.67
N GLY A 104 14.41 -2.10 -8.13
CA GLY A 104 13.48 -3.00 -8.81
C GLY A 104 12.64 -3.85 -7.83
N LEU A 105 11.47 -3.32 -7.51
CA LEU A 105 10.45 -3.98 -6.68
C LEU A 105 9.11 -3.94 -7.44
N ALA A 106 8.50 -5.10 -7.64
CA ALA A 106 7.21 -5.23 -8.34
C ALA A 106 6.06 -5.34 -7.35
N SER A 107 5.08 -4.45 -7.45
CA SER A 107 3.90 -4.45 -6.57
C SER A 107 3.09 -5.74 -6.65
N HIS A 108 2.96 -6.33 -7.84
CA HIS A 108 2.27 -7.60 -8.05
C HIS A 108 2.95 -8.75 -7.28
N GLY A 109 4.29 -8.80 -7.36
CA GLY A 109 5.07 -9.76 -6.58
C GLY A 109 4.91 -9.57 -5.08
N GLY A 110 4.91 -8.32 -4.60
CA GLY A 110 4.65 -7.98 -3.21
C GLY A 110 3.27 -8.46 -2.73
N THR A 111 2.25 -8.29 -3.55
CA THR A 111 0.89 -8.76 -3.26
C THR A 111 0.83 -10.29 -3.12
N ILE A 112 1.43 -11.02 -4.04
CA ILE A 112 1.53 -12.50 -3.97
C ILE A 112 2.30 -12.90 -2.72
N GLY A 113 3.42 -12.24 -2.43
CA GLY A 113 4.23 -12.47 -1.25
C GLY A 113 3.46 -12.28 0.06
N ILE A 114 2.64 -11.23 0.17
CA ILE A 114 1.76 -11.02 1.34
C ILE A 114 0.74 -12.15 1.48
N ILE A 115 0.10 -12.57 0.40
CA ILE A 115 -0.89 -13.66 0.43
C ILE A 115 -0.25 -14.95 0.97
N ILE A 116 0.92 -15.32 0.45
CA ILE A 116 1.67 -16.50 0.90
C ILE A 116 2.08 -16.32 2.37
N ALA A 117 2.60 -15.16 2.76
CA ALA A 117 3.02 -14.87 4.12
C ALA A 117 1.87 -14.99 5.12
N LEU A 118 0.70 -14.44 4.81
CA LEU A 118 -0.49 -14.55 5.65
C LEU A 118 -0.98 -15.99 5.75
N TRP A 119 -0.93 -16.75 4.67
CA TRP A 119 -1.28 -18.16 4.68
C TRP A 119 -0.34 -18.97 5.60
N LEU A 120 0.98 -18.76 5.51
CA LEU A 120 1.99 -19.40 6.36
C LEU A 120 1.82 -18.98 7.83
N TYR A 121 1.60 -17.69 8.07
CA TYR A 121 1.35 -17.14 9.40
C TYR A 121 0.15 -17.82 10.08
N VAL A 122 -0.97 -17.89 9.38
CA VAL A 122 -2.21 -18.51 9.87
C VAL A 122 -1.98 -20.00 10.17
N ARG A 123 -1.28 -20.72 9.31
CA ARG A 123 -0.94 -22.12 9.54
C ARG A 123 -0.08 -22.34 10.79
N ARG A 124 0.86 -21.42 11.04
CA ARG A 124 1.76 -21.54 12.19
C ARG A 124 1.08 -21.13 13.51
N THR A 125 0.30 -20.08 13.51
CA THR A 125 -0.26 -19.50 14.73
C THR A 125 -1.64 -20.01 15.10
N GLY A 126 -2.37 -20.60 14.13
CA GLY A 126 -3.77 -20.98 14.29
C GLY A 126 -4.74 -19.79 14.44
N VAL A 127 -4.29 -18.55 14.16
CA VAL A 127 -5.17 -17.39 14.17
C VAL A 127 -6.10 -17.46 12.96
N ASN A 128 -7.38 -17.19 13.16
CA ASN A 128 -8.35 -17.20 12.05
C ASN A 128 -8.01 -16.19 10.98
N ILE A 129 -7.94 -16.63 9.72
CA ILE A 129 -7.54 -15.79 8.58
C ILE A 129 -8.44 -14.55 8.42
N MET A 130 -9.75 -14.67 8.64
CA MET A 130 -10.66 -13.54 8.51
C MET A 130 -10.42 -12.49 9.61
N ARG A 131 -9.99 -12.88 10.82
CA ARG A 131 -9.58 -11.93 11.85
C ARG A 131 -8.30 -11.18 11.45
N VAL A 132 -7.35 -11.89 10.85
CA VAL A 132 -6.10 -11.26 10.33
C VAL A 132 -6.44 -10.26 9.24
N VAL A 133 -7.21 -10.66 8.25
CA VAL A 133 -7.57 -9.84 7.09
C VAL A 133 -8.43 -8.64 7.50
N ASP A 134 -9.39 -8.81 8.41
CA ASP A 134 -10.17 -7.70 8.98
C ASP A 134 -9.28 -6.72 9.77
N THR A 135 -8.30 -7.24 10.53
CA THR A 135 -7.33 -6.38 11.22
C THR A 135 -6.51 -5.57 10.21
N MET A 136 -6.03 -6.21 9.14
CA MET A 136 -5.34 -5.50 8.06
C MET A 136 -6.24 -4.43 7.42
N GLY A 137 -7.52 -4.72 7.20
CA GLY A 137 -8.49 -3.75 6.69
C GLY A 137 -8.62 -2.48 7.54
N LEU A 138 -8.45 -2.58 8.86
CA LEU A 138 -8.44 -1.42 9.76
C LEU A 138 -7.07 -0.70 9.78
N VAL A 139 -5.98 -1.41 9.49
CA VAL A 139 -4.61 -0.90 9.61
C VAL A 139 -4.11 -0.27 8.31
N VAL A 140 -4.45 -0.84 7.16
CA VAL A 140 -4.00 -0.37 5.84
C VAL A 140 -4.25 1.12 5.59
N PRO A 141 -5.38 1.74 5.98
CA PRO A 141 -5.57 3.17 5.79
C PRO A 141 -4.52 4.06 6.46
N VAL A 142 -3.89 3.61 7.57
CA VAL A 142 -2.80 4.35 8.24
C VAL A 142 -1.57 4.45 7.33
N THR A 143 -1.11 3.30 6.84
CA THR A 143 0.07 3.27 5.95
C THR A 143 -0.23 3.94 4.62
N ALA A 144 -1.43 3.74 4.06
CA ALA A 144 -1.85 4.38 2.83
C ALA A 144 -1.85 5.92 2.97
N CYS A 145 -2.38 6.46 4.07
CA CYS A 145 -2.33 7.89 4.38
C CYS A 145 -0.88 8.41 4.45
N ALA A 146 -0.03 7.73 5.22
CA ALA A 146 1.38 8.12 5.39
C ALA A 146 2.15 8.12 4.05
N ILE A 147 1.92 7.10 3.20
CA ILE A 147 2.51 7.02 1.87
C ILE A 147 2.07 8.22 1.01
N ARG A 148 0.79 8.60 1.04
CA ARG A 148 0.30 9.76 0.26
C ARG A 148 0.89 11.08 0.74
N ILE A 149 1.12 11.23 2.04
CA ILE A 149 1.88 12.38 2.56
C ILE A 149 3.32 12.34 2.05
N GLY A 150 3.96 11.18 2.01
CA GLY A 150 5.29 11.01 1.42
C GLY A 150 5.33 11.37 -0.07
N ASN A 151 4.33 10.95 -0.86
CA ASN A 151 4.21 11.34 -2.27
C ASN A 151 4.04 12.87 -2.42
N LEU A 152 3.29 13.52 -1.54
CA LEU A 152 3.14 14.97 -1.53
C LEU A 152 4.47 15.68 -1.28
N MET A 153 5.27 15.19 -0.32
CA MET A 153 6.59 15.74 -0.02
C MET A 153 7.57 15.60 -1.19
N ASN A 154 7.45 14.53 -1.99
CA ASN A 154 8.24 14.31 -3.20
C ASN A 154 7.65 15.01 -4.43
N SER A 155 6.54 15.74 -4.33
CA SER A 155 5.85 16.35 -5.47
C SER A 155 5.51 15.37 -6.60
N GLU A 156 5.24 14.09 -6.28
CA GLU A 156 4.93 13.02 -7.23
C GLU A 156 3.45 12.62 -7.20
N ILE A 157 2.95 12.00 -8.28
CA ILE A 157 1.55 11.55 -8.43
C ILE A 157 0.56 12.73 -8.28
N VAL A 158 0.89 13.85 -8.89
CA VAL A 158 0.09 15.07 -8.88
C VAL A 158 -1.19 14.93 -9.71
N GLY A 159 -2.16 15.80 -9.47
CA GLY A 159 -3.37 15.88 -10.28
C GLY A 159 -3.21 16.79 -11.51
N LYS A 160 -4.26 16.86 -12.32
CA LYS A 160 -4.38 17.74 -13.49
C LYS A 160 -4.32 19.21 -13.07
N PHE A 161 -4.03 20.07 -14.01
CA PHE A 161 -4.16 21.52 -13.81
C PHE A 161 -5.59 21.89 -13.44
N THR A 162 -5.74 22.80 -12.45
CA THR A 162 -7.07 23.18 -11.97
C THR A 162 -7.80 24.13 -12.91
N GLY A 163 -7.07 24.80 -13.81
CA GLY A 163 -7.63 25.85 -14.67
C GLY A 163 -8.09 27.11 -13.89
N SER A 164 -7.69 27.23 -12.62
CA SER A 164 -8.10 28.31 -11.71
C SER A 164 -6.92 28.68 -10.79
N ASP A 165 -7.12 29.75 -9.99
CA ASP A 165 -6.12 30.19 -9.00
C ASP A 165 -6.05 29.29 -7.74
N TYR A 166 -6.88 28.25 -7.66
CA TYR A 166 -6.87 27.30 -6.56
C TYR A 166 -6.00 26.09 -6.89
N GLY A 167 -5.24 25.63 -5.90
CA GLY A 167 -4.40 24.43 -6.03
C GLY A 167 -2.97 24.65 -5.55
N PHE A 168 -2.12 23.67 -5.85
CA PHE A 168 -0.70 23.64 -5.51
C PHE A 168 0.14 23.85 -6.78
N VAL A 169 1.09 24.77 -6.71
CA VAL A 169 2.14 24.94 -7.71
C VAL A 169 3.36 24.16 -7.25
N PHE A 170 3.63 23.02 -7.87
CA PHE A 170 4.73 22.14 -7.50
C PHE A 170 6.05 22.63 -8.11
N LEU A 171 6.77 23.46 -7.35
CA LEU A 171 8.00 24.09 -7.85
C LEU A 171 9.12 23.11 -8.14
N GLN A 172 9.17 21.96 -7.43
CA GLN A 172 10.14 20.88 -7.72
C GLN A 172 9.95 20.30 -9.12
N ASN A 173 8.74 20.32 -9.67
CA ASN A 173 8.42 19.86 -11.02
C ASN A 173 8.60 20.97 -12.07
N TYR A 174 9.16 22.13 -11.68
CA TYR A 174 9.32 23.30 -12.54
C TYR A 174 7.99 23.84 -13.10
N GLU A 175 6.90 23.61 -12.40
CA GLU A 175 5.56 24.03 -12.79
C GLU A 175 5.27 25.48 -12.36
N GLN A 176 4.42 26.16 -13.15
CA GLN A 176 4.00 27.52 -12.89
C GLN A 176 2.48 27.65 -12.71
N GLN A 177 1.75 26.59 -13.00
CA GLN A 177 0.28 26.57 -12.92
C GLN A 177 -0.21 25.67 -11.78
N PRO A 178 -1.32 26.05 -11.12
CA PRO A 178 -1.88 25.26 -10.03
C PRO A 178 -2.43 23.91 -10.50
N ARG A 179 -2.09 22.86 -9.77
CA ARG A 179 -2.62 21.50 -9.93
C ARG A 179 -3.44 21.07 -8.73
N HIS A 180 -4.29 20.07 -8.95
CA HIS A 180 -4.92 19.36 -7.86
C HIS A 180 -3.88 18.58 -7.06
N PRO A 181 -3.76 18.78 -5.73
CA PRO A 181 -2.90 17.95 -4.87
C PRO A 181 -3.60 16.61 -4.61
N ALA A 182 -3.63 15.74 -5.62
CA ALA A 182 -4.35 14.46 -5.57
C ALA A 182 -3.87 13.59 -4.39
N GLN A 183 -2.57 13.63 -4.08
CA GLN A 183 -1.98 12.93 -2.94
C GLN A 183 -2.59 13.38 -1.61
N LEU A 184 -2.80 14.67 -1.44
CA LEU A 184 -3.41 15.25 -0.23
C LEU A 184 -4.88 14.83 -0.11
N TYR A 185 -5.62 14.82 -1.20
CA TYR A 185 -7.01 14.36 -1.21
C TYR A 185 -7.09 12.89 -0.81
N GLU A 186 -6.20 12.04 -1.34
CA GLU A 186 -6.12 10.63 -0.97
C GLU A 186 -5.70 10.45 0.51
N ALA A 187 -4.74 11.23 1.00
CA ALA A 187 -4.31 11.17 2.40
C ALA A 187 -5.46 11.51 3.36
N ILE A 188 -6.21 12.58 3.07
CA ILE A 188 -7.38 12.98 3.87
C ILE A 188 -8.46 11.89 3.83
N ALA A 189 -8.77 11.35 2.65
CA ALA A 189 -9.77 10.30 2.51
C ALA A 189 -9.38 9.05 3.31
N TYR A 190 -8.12 8.60 3.24
CA TYR A 190 -7.64 7.42 3.96
C TYR A 190 -7.61 7.66 5.48
N PHE A 191 -7.28 8.86 5.90
CA PHE A 191 -7.41 9.26 7.31
C PHE A 191 -8.86 9.21 7.80
N VAL A 192 -9.81 9.69 7.01
CA VAL A 192 -11.25 9.62 7.32
C VAL A 192 -11.71 8.16 7.37
N PHE A 193 -11.30 7.33 6.42
CA PHE A 193 -11.65 5.90 6.40
C PHE A 193 -11.08 5.15 7.60
N LEU A 194 -9.87 5.50 8.06
CA LEU A 194 -9.33 4.98 9.32
C LEU A 194 -10.29 5.23 10.48
N TRP A 195 -10.70 6.49 10.68
CA TRP A 195 -11.56 6.85 11.81
C TRP A 195 -12.96 6.24 11.70
N ILE A 196 -13.53 6.18 10.50
CA ILE A 196 -14.81 5.47 10.27
C ILE A 196 -14.64 3.99 10.57
N GLY A 197 -13.56 3.35 10.12
CA GLY A 197 -13.27 1.94 10.40
C GLY A 197 -13.14 1.65 11.89
N LEU A 198 -12.41 2.48 12.63
CA LEU A 198 -12.26 2.36 14.09
C LEU A 198 -13.57 2.61 14.83
N TRP A 199 -14.39 3.57 14.40
CA TRP A 199 -15.71 3.80 14.92
C TRP A 199 -16.63 2.60 14.67
N LEU A 200 -16.64 2.04 13.47
CA LEU A 200 -17.37 0.82 13.14
C LEU A 200 -16.89 -0.37 13.99
N PHE A 201 -15.59 -0.49 14.22
CA PHE A 201 -15.05 -1.53 15.10
C PHE A 201 -15.53 -1.37 16.55
N SER A 202 -15.55 -0.15 17.07
CA SER A 202 -16.06 0.12 18.41
C SER A 202 -17.55 -0.18 18.53
N ARG A 203 -18.34 0.10 17.48
CA ARG A 203 -19.79 -0.08 17.47
C ARG A 203 -20.20 -1.54 17.18
N TYR A 204 -19.44 -2.23 16.35
CA TYR A 204 -19.75 -3.59 15.87
C TYR A 204 -18.56 -4.56 16.03
N PRO A 205 -18.00 -4.73 17.24
CA PRO A 205 -16.80 -5.56 17.43
C PRO A 205 -17.04 -7.04 17.07
N LYS A 206 -18.30 -7.52 17.15
CA LYS A 206 -18.68 -8.89 16.77
C LYS A 206 -18.53 -9.18 15.27
N ARG A 207 -18.38 -8.16 14.42
CA ARG A 207 -18.13 -8.33 12.99
C ARG A 207 -16.65 -8.63 12.66
N MET A 208 -15.75 -8.55 13.64
CA MET A 208 -14.36 -8.95 13.45
C MET A 208 -14.26 -10.45 13.15
N GLY A 209 -13.54 -10.79 12.10
CA GLY A 209 -13.40 -12.16 11.62
C GLY A 209 -14.51 -12.60 10.65
N THR A 210 -15.30 -11.68 10.13
CA THR A 210 -16.35 -11.95 9.13
C THR A 210 -16.00 -11.46 7.73
N GLY A 211 -14.87 -10.75 7.57
CA GLY A 211 -14.49 -10.05 6.34
C GLY A 211 -15.11 -8.66 6.19
N PHE A 212 -15.86 -8.19 7.19
CA PHE A 212 -16.56 -6.91 7.15
C PHE A 212 -15.61 -5.72 7.07
N PHE A 213 -14.57 -5.67 7.93
CA PHE A 213 -13.64 -4.56 7.95
C PHE A 213 -12.69 -4.57 6.76
N PHE A 214 -12.33 -5.75 6.28
CA PHE A 214 -11.62 -5.91 5.01
C PHE A 214 -12.45 -5.40 3.84
N GLY A 215 -13.73 -5.81 3.78
CA GLY A 215 -14.67 -5.34 2.77
C GLY A 215 -14.86 -3.83 2.81
N PHE A 216 -15.02 -3.25 4.01
CA PHE A 216 -15.10 -1.81 4.20
C PHE A 216 -13.86 -1.09 3.65
N CYS A 217 -12.66 -1.56 4.00
CA CYS A 217 -11.39 -0.98 3.56
C CYS A 217 -11.27 -1.00 2.03
N LEU A 218 -11.44 -2.18 1.42
CA LEU A 218 -11.34 -2.31 -0.04
C LEU A 218 -12.37 -1.43 -0.75
N THR A 219 -13.64 -1.51 -0.33
CA THR A 219 -14.70 -0.72 -0.97
C THR A 219 -14.41 0.77 -0.86
N SER A 220 -14.07 1.27 0.34
CA SER A 220 -13.85 2.70 0.56
C SER A 220 -12.64 3.21 -0.22
N ILE A 221 -11.48 2.54 -0.10
CA ILE A 221 -10.24 2.97 -0.75
C ILE A 221 -10.36 2.92 -2.27
N PHE A 222 -10.82 1.79 -2.82
CA PHE A 222 -10.85 1.61 -4.27
C PHE A 222 -12.00 2.37 -4.95
N THR A 223 -13.12 2.62 -4.26
CA THR A 223 -14.16 3.54 -4.75
C THR A 223 -13.62 4.96 -4.80
N PHE A 224 -12.98 5.43 -3.72
CA PHE A 224 -12.35 6.76 -3.73
C PHE A 224 -11.28 6.85 -4.81
N ARG A 225 -10.42 5.81 -4.93
CA ARG A 225 -9.40 5.74 -5.98
C ARG A 225 -10.00 5.83 -7.38
N PHE A 226 -11.09 5.11 -7.65
CA PHE A 226 -11.78 5.18 -8.94
C PHE A 226 -12.17 6.62 -9.32
N PHE A 227 -12.70 7.39 -8.36
CA PHE A 227 -13.12 8.77 -8.63
C PHE A 227 -11.95 9.76 -8.67
N ILE A 228 -10.95 9.63 -7.78
CA ILE A 228 -9.81 10.56 -7.77
C ILE A 228 -8.95 10.44 -9.03
N GLU A 229 -8.94 9.28 -9.69
CA GLU A 229 -8.24 9.06 -10.95
C GLU A 229 -8.72 10.00 -12.07
N PHE A 230 -9.94 10.52 -12.04
CA PHE A 230 -10.40 11.55 -12.98
C PHE A 230 -9.65 12.87 -12.80
N LEU A 231 -9.16 13.15 -11.61
CA LEU A 231 -8.40 14.36 -11.26
C LEU A 231 -6.90 14.18 -11.36
N LYS A 232 -6.40 12.94 -11.44
CA LYS A 232 -4.97 12.66 -11.61
C LYS A 232 -4.50 12.89 -13.03
N ASP A 233 -3.25 13.33 -13.13
CA ASP A 233 -2.58 13.40 -14.41
C ASP A 233 -2.15 12.01 -14.87
N VAL A 234 -2.21 11.78 -16.19
CA VAL A 234 -1.79 10.51 -16.79
C VAL A 234 -0.26 10.51 -16.87
N GLN A 235 0.35 9.47 -16.33
CA GLN A 235 1.82 9.38 -16.23
C GLN A 235 2.48 8.73 -17.44
N GLU A 236 1.74 7.85 -18.15
CA GLU A 236 2.27 7.03 -19.23
C GLU A 236 1.50 7.25 -20.54
N GLN A 237 2.21 7.36 -21.68
CA GLN A 237 1.60 7.63 -22.98
C GLN A 237 0.56 6.57 -23.40
N TRP A 238 0.82 5.29 -23.12
CA TRP A 238 -0.13 4.21 -23.44
C TRP A 238 -1.45 4.29 -22.66
N GLU A 239 -1.46 4.93 -21.48
CA GLU A 239 -2.71 5.21 -20.75
C GLU A 239 -3.58 6.23 -21.48
N LEU A 240 -3.01 7.20 -22.18
CA LEU A 240 -3.77 8.15 -23.00
C LEU A 240 -4.52 7.46 -24.12
N GLU A 241 -3.90 6.49 -24.79
CA GLU A 241 -4.55 5.66 -25.82
C GLU A 241 -5.69 4.84 -25.22
N MET A 242 -5.48 4.25 -24.05
CA MET A 242 -6.52 3.49 -23.36
C MET A 242 -7.68 4.38 -22.93
N VAL A 243 -7.44 5.55 -22.36
CA VAL A 243 -8.48 6.52 -22.00
C VAL A 243 -9.26 6.97 -23.23
N SER A 244 -8.59 7.20 -24.36
CA SER A 244 -9.27 7.56 -25.61
C SER A 244 -10.16 6.43 -26.16
N ALA A 245 -9.78 5.16 -25.94
CA ALA A 245 -10.49 4.00 -26.45
C ALA A 245 -11.69 3.59 -25.58
N ILE A 246 -11.56 3.61 -24.26
CA ILE A 246 -12.56 3.07 -23.31
C ILE A 246 -13.04 4.08 -22.26
N GLY A 247 -12.49 5.30 -22.24
CA GLY A 247 -12.89 6.35 -21.30
C GLY A 247 -12.40 6.17 -19.86
N LEU A 248 -11.63 5.13 -19.56
CA LEU A 248 -11.12 4.81 -18.23
C LEU A 248 -9.61 4.60 -18.28
N ASN A 249 -8.90 5.05 -17.23
CA ASN A 249 -7.48 4.78 -17.07
C ASN A 249 -7.22 3.45 -16.34
N GLN A 250 -5.95 3.03 -16.29
CA GLN A 250 -5.55 1.79 -15.64
C GLN A 250 -5.93 1.74 -14.16
N GLY A 251 -5.75 2.87 -13.44
CA GLY A 251 -6.09 2.96 -12.02
C GLY A 251 -7.58 2.71 -11.75
N GLN A 252 -8.45 3.19 -12.65
CA GLN A 252 -9.89 2.96 -12.58
C GLN A 252 -10.25 1.51 -12.87
N LEU A 253 -9.72 0.94 -13.94
CA LEU A 253 -9.97 -0.46 -14.30
C LEU A 253 -9.52 -1.43 -13.21
N LEU A 254 -8.33 -1.21 -12.66
CA LEU A 254 -7.81 -2.03 -11.57
C LEU A 254 -8.60 -1.85 -10.26
N SER A 255 -9.30 -0.73 -10.08
CA SER A 255 -10.11 -0.51 -8.89
C SER A 255 -11.41 -1.33 -8.89
N ILE A 256 -12.01 -1.59 -10.06
CA ILE A 256 -13.30 -2.29 -10.19
C ILE A 256 -13.30 -3.67 -9.52
N PRO A 257 -12.34 -4.58 -9.78
CA PRO A 257 -12.32 -5.89 -9.13
C PRO A 257 -12.25 -5.80 -7.61
N PHE A 258 -11.45 -4.85 -7.09
CA PHE A 258 -11.31 -4.67 -5.65
C PHE A 258 -12.57 -4.09 -5.01
N ILE A 259 -13.31 -3.22 -5.70
CA ILE A 259 -14.62 -2.74 -5.25
C ILE A 259 -15.60 -3.92 -5.16
N ILE A 260 -15.65 -4.77 -6.18
CA ILE A 260 -16.55 -5.94 -6.21
C ILE A 260 -16.22 -6.92 -5.08
N ILE A 261 -14.95 -7.25 -4.88
CA ILE A 261 -14.48 -8.13 -3.80
C ILE A 261 -14.80 -7.49 -2.44
N GLY A 262 -14.55 -6.18 -2.32
CA GLY A 262 -14.84 -5.42 -1.10
C GLY A 262 -16.33 -5.43 -0.75
N LEU A 263 -17.20 -5.14 -1.69
CA LEU A 263 -18.66 -5.18 -1.51
C LEU A 263 -19.14 -6.59 -1.14
N TYR A 264 -18.61 -7.62 -1.83
CA TYR A 264 -18.95 -9.00 -1.51
C TYR A 264 -18.59 -9.36 -0.06
N ALA A 265 -17.42 -8.96 0.41
CA ALA A 265 -16.98 -9.21 1.79
C ALA A 265 -17.80 -8.38 2.80
N LEU A 266 -18.04 -7.10 2.51
CA LEU A 266 -18.80 -6.17 3.35
C LEU A 266 -20.23 -6.65 3.58
N LEU A 267 -20.86 -7.21 2.54
CA LEU A 267 -22.23 -7.76 2.60
C LEU A 267 -22.30 -9.18 3.20
N GLY A 268 -21.19 -9.73 3.67
CA GLY A 268 -21.14 -11.02 4.35
C GLY A 268 -21.17 -12.20 3.39
N GLY A 269 -20.36 -12.14 2.33
CA GLY A 269 -20.24 -13.17 1.32
C GLY A 269 -19.97 -14.58 1.90
N LYS A 270 -20.51 -15.60 1.27
CA LYS A 270 -20.46 -17.01 1.74
C LYS A 270 -19.02 -17.50 1.99
N TRP A 271 -18.05 -17.07 1.18
CA TRP A 271 -16.64 -17.43 1.33
C TRP A 271 -16.04 -16.87 2.61
N CYS A 272 -16.33 -15.62 2.95
CA CYS A 272 -15.86 -14.98 4.18
C CYS A 272 -16.40 -15.73 5.42
N LYS A 273 -17.69 -16.12 5.40
CA LYS A 273 -18.30 -16.90 6.45
C LYS A 273 -17.63 -18.27 6.61
N LYS A 274 -17.45 -19.00 5.51
CA LYS A 274 -16.80 -20.30 5.51
C LYS A 274 -15.37 -20.25 6.05
N LEU A 275 -14.56 -19.27 5.61
CA LEU A 275 -13.19 -19.08 6.11
C LEU A 275 -13.15 -18.62 7.59
N GLY A 276 -14.17 -17.90 8.05
CA GLY A 276 -14.34 -17.53 9.44
C GLY A 276 -14.71 -18.69 10.36
N GLU A 277 -15.38 -19.71 9.83
CA GLU A 277 -15.84 -20.90 10.57
C GLU A 277 -14.80 -22.03 10.64
N THR A 278 -14.01 -22.22 9.59
CA THR A 278 -13.09 -23.37 9.39
C THR A 278 -12.01 -23.50 10.47
N GLN A 279 -11.81 -22.51 11.35
CA GLN A 279 -10.81 -22.53 12.42
C GLN A 279 -11.43 -22.55 13.83
N LYS A 280 -12.72 -22.82 13.95
CA LYS A 280 -13.38 -23.07 15.24
C LYS A 280 -13.36 -24.55 15.67
N ALA A 281 -12.92 -25.42 14.78
CA ALA A 281 -12.62 -26.83 15.02
C ALA A 281 -11.11 -26.99 15.17
#